data_b9acd8039a670aba8bc93fae0bdd9089
#
_entry.id   b9acd8039a670aba8bc93fae0bdd9089
#
_cell.length_a   1.000
_cell.length_b   1.000
_cell.length_c   1.000
_cell.angle_alpha   90.00
_cell.angle_beta   90.00
_cell.angle_gamma   90.00
#
_symmetry.space_group_name_H-M   'P 1'
#
loop_
_entity.id
_entity.type
_entity.pdbx_description
1 polymer ?
#
loop_
_entity_poly.entity_id
_entity_poly.type
_entity_poly.pdbx_seq_one_letter_code
_entity_poly.pdbx_strand_id
1 'polypeptide(L)'
;MIKNIVLVHGAFADGSSWNRVIGLLQARDYNVTAVQQPLTSLEEDVAITRHILSMQQGPAILVGHSYGGVIITVAGNEPNVSGLVYVAAFAPDQGENIADLKSKYAPAPGSAHVQPDDQGYVWIERTAFPEFFAGDVDLQEARVMAAVQMPWKVPAGRISNPAWRSRPSWYQVSERDLIINPELQHFMAKRIGAKTVSLDASHASAVSHPREIADLIMDAANSAALKVSAA
;
A
#
# COMPACT_ATOMS: atom_id res chain seq x y z
N MET A 1 -20.58 3.37 -10.67
CA MET A 1 -19.67 2.57 -9.79
C MET A 1 -18.41 2.24 -10.56
N ILE A 2 -17.24 2.51 -10.00
CA ILE A 2 -15.94 2.14 -10.59
C ILE A 2 -15.72 0.65 -10.34
N LYS A 3 -15.40 -0.12 -11.37
CA LYS A 3 -15.25 -1.59 -11.28
C LYS A 3 -13.79 -2.04 -11.30
N ASN A 4 -12.87 -1.25 -11.85
CA ASN A 4 -11.46 -1.64 -11.91
C ASN A 4 -10.74 -1.28 -10.61
N ILE A 5 -10.09 -2.27 -9.99
CA ILE A 5 -9.28 -2.13 -8.80
C ILE A 5 -7.87 -2.61 -9.13
N VAL A 6 -6.88 -1.75 -8.93
CA VAL A 6 -5.46 -2.09 -9.13
C VAL A 6 -4.78 -2.07 -7.77
N LEU A 7 -4.24 -3.22 -7.36
CA LEU A 7 -3.64 -3.45 -6.05
C LEU A 7 -2.11 -3.47 -6.15
N VAL A 8 -1.44 -2.67 -5.33
CA VAL A 8 0.01 -2.47 -5.32
C VAL A 8 0.55 -2.92 -3.97
N HIS A 9 1.30 -4.00 -3.94
CA HIS A 9 1.89 -4.54 -2.71
C HIS A 9 3.05 -3.67 -2.18
N GLY A 10 3.43 -3.89 -0.93
CA GLY A 10 4.55 -3.23 -0.29
C GLY A 10 5.90 -3.92 -0.52
N ALA A 11 6.94 -3.38 0.10
CA ALA A 11 8.21 -4.07 0.25
C ALA A 11 8.03 -5.37 1.06
N PHE A 12 8.93 -6.33 0.89
CA PHE A 12 8.92 -7.61 1.61
C PHE A 12 7.68 -8.47 1.36
N ALA A 13 6.93 -8.18 0.30
CA ALA A 13 5.70 -8.85 -0.09
C ALA A 13 5.65 -9.01 -1.61
N ASP A 14 4.63 -9.69 -2.08
CA ASP A 14 4.24 -9.81 -3.49
C ASP A 14 2.72 -9.68 -3.65
N GLY A 15 2.22 -9.84 -4.87
CA GLY A 15 0.79 -9.73 -5.14
C GLY A 15 -0.09 -10.74 -4.40
N SER A 16 0.47 -11.84 -3.91
CA SER A 16 -0.28 -12.85 -3.16
C SER A 16 -0.76 -12.36 -1.79
N SER A 17 -0.13 -11.32 -1.24
CA SER A 17 -0.58 -10.65 -0.01
C SER A 17 -2.01 -10.09 -0.11
N TRP A 18 -2.52 -9.93 -1.33
CA TRP A 18 -3.87 -9.48 -1.61
C TRP A 18 -4.89 -10.61 -1.87
N ASN A 19 -4.49 -11.89 -1.84
CA ASN A 19 -5.34 -13.01 -2.26
C ASN A 19 -6.73 -13.01 -1.63
N ARG A 20 -6.82 -12.76 -0.31
CA ARG A 20 -8.10 -12.73 0.41
C ARG A 20 -8.97 -11.53 -0.01
N VAL A 21 -8.36 -10.37 -0.17
CA VAL A 21 -9.03 -9.14 -0.63
C VAL A 21 -9.50 -9.31 -2.08
N ILE A 22 -8.69 -9.89 -2.96
CA ILE A 22 -9.05 -10.19 -4.35
C ILE A 22 -10.31 -11.04 -4.40
N GLY A 23 -10.36 -12.15 -3.65
CA GLY A 23 -11.52 -13.05 -3.64
C GLY A 23 -12.81 -12.34 -3.18
N LEU A 24 -12.71 -11.47 -2.16
CA LEU A 24 -13.87 -10.70 -1.66
C LEU A 24 -14.37 -9.66 -2.68
N LEU A 25 -13.46 -8.99 -3.39
CA LEU A 25 -13.80 -8.01 -4.42
C LEU A 25 -14.38 -8.69 -5.67
N GLN A 26 -13.80 -9.81 -6.11
CA GLN A 26 -14.29 -10.58 -7.25
C GLN A 26 -15.71 -11.14 -7.00
N ALA A 27 -16.01 -11.56 -5.76
CA ALA A 27 -17.35 -11.99 -5.36
C ALA A 27 -18.41 -10.87 -5.43
N ARG A 28 -18.00 -9.61 -5.64
CA ARG A 28 -18.83 -8.41 -5.83
C ARG A 28 -18.69 -7.83 -7.25
N ASP A 29 -18.25 -8.64 -8.21
CA ASP A 29 -18.09 -8.30 -9.63
C ASP A 29 -17.13 -7.11 -9.87
N TYR A 30 -16.08 -6.95 -9.05
CA TYR A 30 -14.97 -6.05 -9.34
C TYR A 30 -13.94 -6.74 -10.24
N ASN A 31 -13.40 -5.99 -11.19
CA ASN A 31 -12.24 -6.38 -12.00
C ASN A 31 -10.96 -6.01 -11.23
N VAL A 32 -10.26 -7.01 -10.71
CA VAL A 32 -9.13 -6.81 -9.81
C VAL A 32 -7.83 -7.27 -10.47
N THR A 33 -6.82 -6.40 -10.44
CA THR A 33 -5.47 -6.74 -10.90
C THR A 33 -4.46 -6.40 -9.80
N ALA A 34 -3.68 -7.39 -9.35
CA ALA A 34 -2.55 -7.18 -8.46
C ALA A 34 -1.28 -6.99 -9.30
N VAL A 35 -0.60 -5.87 -9.08
CA VAL A 35 0.68 -5.57 -9.73
C VAL A 35 1.78 -6.37 -9.05
N GLN A 36 2.73 -6.89 -9.82
CA GLN A 36 3.96 -7.51 -9.32
C GLN A 36 5.10 -6.50 -9.51
N GLN A 37 5.52 -5.84 -8.43
CA GLN A 37 6.62 -4.89 -8.48
C GLN A 37 7.97 -5.61 -8.47
N PRO A 38 8.96 -5.17 -9.27
CA PRO A 38 10.32 -5.69 -9.21
C PRO A 38 11.06 -5.30 -7.91
N LEU A 39 10.65 -4.23 -7.22
CA LEU A 39 11.25 -3.71 -5.98
C LEU A 39 12.73 -3.30 -6.14
N THR A 40 13.14 -2.95 -7.35
CA THR A 40 14.51 -2.58 -7.74
C THR A 40 14.74 -1.07 -7.77
N SER A 41 13.69 -0.29 -8.10
CA SER A 41 13.67 1.17 -8.02
C SER A 41 12.24 1.70 -8.02
N LEU A 42 12.02 2.93 -7.51
CA LEU A 42 10.71 3.56 -7.56
C LEU A 42 10.24 3.78 -9.00
N GLU A 43 11.16 4.11 -9.90
CA GLU A 43 10.89 4.36 -11.32
C GLU A 43 10.33 3.12 -12.01
N GLU A 44 10.93 1.95 -11.78
CA GLU A 44 10.49 0.68 -12.37
C GLU A 44 9.17 0.21 -11.76
N ASP A 45 9.01 0.34 -10.43
CA ASP A 45 7.77 0.00 -9.73
C ASP A 45 6.60 0.89 -10.18
N VAL A 46 6.84 2.17 -10.39
CA VAL A 46 5.84 3.09 -10.96
C VAL A 46 5.56 2.76 -12.43
N ALA A 47 6.59 2.43 -13.23
CA ALA A 47 6.43 2.12 -14.65
C ALA A 47 5.56 0.88 -14.86
N ILE A 48 5.79 -0.21 -14.12
CA ILE A 48 4.93 -1.40 -14.21
C ILE A 48 3.50 -1.12 -13.73
N THR A 49 3.33 -0.31 -12.67
CA THR A 49 2.01 0.09 -12.18
C THR A 49 1.25 0.90 -13.23
N ARG A 50 1.90 1.85 -13.91
CA ARG A 50 1.33 2.62 -15.03
C ARG A 50 0.96 1.73 -16.21
N HIS A 51 1.81 0.75 -16.53
CA HIS A 51 1.50 -0.21 -17.58
C HIS A 51 0.23 -1.00 -17.26
N ILE A 52 0.07 -1.51 -16.04
CA ILE A 52 -1.15 -2.20 -15.61
C ILE A 52 -2.36 -1.26 -15.63
N LEU A 53 -2.22 0.00 -15.21
CA LEU A 53 -3.28 0.99 -15.30
C LEU A 53 -3.72 1.24 -16.75
N SER A 54 -2.79 1.30 -17.71
CA SER A 54 -3.10 1.51 -19.13
C SER A 54 -3.90 0.36 -19.76
N MET A 55 -3.83 -0.82 -19.19
CA MET A 55 -4.61 -1.99 -19.62
C MET A 55 -6.06 -1.97 -19.12
N GLN A 56 -6.39 -1.11 -18.14
CA GLN A 56 -7.74 -1.04 -17.58
C GLN A 56 -8.68 -0.30 -18.54
N GLN A 57 -9.82 -0.90 -18.80
CA GLN A 57 -10.88 -0.25 -19.59
C GLN A 57 -11.73 0.63 -18.68
N GLY A 58 -11.51 1.95 -18.71
CA GLY A 58 -12.24 2.93 -17.91
C GLY A 58 -11.57 3.27 -16.57
N PRO A 59 -12.31 3.95 -15.67
CA PRO A 59 -11.76 4.46 -14.42
C PRO A 59 -11.38 3.35 -13.44
N ALA A 60 -10.31 3.56 -12.67
CA ALA A 60 -9.79 2.63 -11.68
C ALA A 60 -9.62 3.28 -10.30
N ILE A 61 -9.74 2.47 -9.25
CA ILE A 61 -9.23 2.76 -7.90
C ILE A 61 -7.85 2.12 -7.78
N LEU A 62 -6.88 2.91 -7.35
CA LEU A 62 -5.51 2.46 -7.14
C LEU A 62 -5.26 2.30 -5.64
N VAL A 63 -4.87 1.10 -5.22
CA VAL A 63 -4.70 0.72 -3.81
C VAL A 63 -3.24 0.40 -3.55
N GLY A 64 -2.65 0.97 -2.49
CA GLY A 64 -1.25 0.72 -2.14
C GLY A 64 -1.09 0.33 -0.67
N HIS A 65 -0.40 -0.79 -0.43
CA HIS A 65 0.01 -1.22 0.89
C HIS A 65 1.46 -0.79 1.17
N SER A 66 1.73 -0.25 2.36
CA SER A 66 3.10 0.01 2.81
C SER A 66 3.90 0.90 1.83
N TYR A 67 5.02 0.43 1.30
CA TYR A 67 5.77 1.07 0.21
C TYR A 67 4.92 1.28 -1.05
N GLY A 68 3.96 0.40 -1.31
CA GLY A 68 3.00 0.58 -2.41
C GLY A 68 2.27 1.93 -2.37
N GLY A 69 2.14 2.54 -1.19
CA GLY A 69 1.61 3.89 -1.02
C GLY A 69 2.48 4.98 -1.68
N VAL A 70 3.80 4.81 -1.67
CA VAL A 70 4.71 5.72 -2.41
C VAL A 70 4.48 5.59 -3.91
N ILE A 71 4.34 4.35 -4.39
CA ILE A 71 4.11 4.05 -5.81
C ILE A 71 2.79 4.67 -6.27
N ILE A 72 1.69 4.46 -5.51
CA ILE A 72 0.39 5.04 -5.89
C ILE A 72 0.34 6.56 -5.76
N THR A 73 1.17 7.14 -4.88
CA THR A 73 1.32 8.60 -4.78
C THR A 73 1.87 9.19 -6.09
N VAL A 74 2.69 8.45 -6.83
CA VAL A 74 3.21 8.88 -8.15
C VAL A 74 2.32 8.43 -9.30
N ALA A 75 1.99 7.13 -9.38
CA ALA A 75 1.21 6.54 -10.45
C ALA A 75 -0.26 7.01 -10.46
N GLY A 76 -0.77 7.49 -9.34
CA GLY A 76 -2.13 8.02 -9.20
C GLY A 76 -2.43 9.28 -10.03
N ASN A 77 -1.40 9.90 -10.64
CA ASN A 77 -1.58 10.98 -11.59
C ASN A 77 -2.09 10.53 -12.98
N GLU A 78 -2.10 9.21 -13.25
CA GLU A 78 -2.64 8.68 -14.51
C GLU A 78 -4.12 9.07 -14.68
N PRO A 79 -4.54 9.43 -15.92
CA PRO A 79 -5.86 10.04 -16.15
C PRO A 79 -7.04 9.13 -15.80
N ASN A 80 -6.86 7.82 -15.86
CA ASN A 80 -7.90 6.84 -15.51
C ASN A 80 -7.96 6.50 -14.02
N VAL A 81 -7.09 7.06 -13.16
CA VAL A 81 -7.17 6.89 -11.71
C VAL A 81 -8.17 7.86 -11.13
N SER A 82 -9.21 7.36 -10.48
CA SER A 82 -10.31 8.15 -9.89
C SER A 82 -10.23 8.28 -8.37
N GLY A 83 -9.41 7.48 -7.70
CA GLY A 83 -9.23 7.53 -6.24
C GLY A 83 -8.06 6.66 -5.77
N LEU A 84 -7.56 6.98 -4.59
CA LEU A 84 -6.40 6.33 -3.98
C LEU A 84 -6.79 5.72 -2.64
N VAL A 85 -6.39 4.47 -2.40
CA VAL A 85 -6.57 3.81 -1.11
C VAL A 85 -5.21 3.42 -0.54
N TYR A 86 -4.88 3.93 0.63
CA TYR A 86 -3.65 3.66 1.36
C TYR A 86 -3.95 2.65 2.47
N VAL A 87 -3.25 1.53 2.49
CA VAL A 87 -3.40 0.46 3.49
C VAL A 87 -2.11 0.34 4.29
N ALA A 88 -2.10 0.77 5.54
CA ALA A 88 -0.89 0.82 6.39
C ALA A 88 0.33 1.37 5.60
N ALA A 89 0.18 2.51 4.91
CA ALA A 89 1.05 2.88 3.79
C ALA A 89 1.71 4.25 3.95
N PHE A 90 2.86 4.43 3.31
CA PHE A 90 3.48 5.75 3.16
C PHE A 90 2.69 6.62 2.16
N ALA A 91 2.50 7.89 2.52
CA ALA A 91 1.86 8.90 1.66
C ALA A 91 2.75 10.18 1.66
N PRO A 92 3.90 10.15 0.98
CA PRO A 92 4.83 11.28 0.96
C PRO A 92 4.24 12.49 0.24
N ASP A 93 4.67 13.69 0.69
CA ASP A 93 4.36 14.94 0.03
C ASP A 93 5.47 15.33 -0.96
N GLN A 94 5.24 16.43 -1.69
CA GLN A 94 6.22 17.01 -2.59
C GLN A 94 7.53 17.32 -1.86
N GLY A 95 8.64 16.87 -2.41
CA GLY A 95 9.96 17.03 -1.84
C GLY A 95 10.30 16.04 -0.72
N GLU A 96 9.38 15.14 -0.34
CA GLU A 96 9.63 14.11 0.68
C GLU A 96 10.00 12.76 0.05
N ASN A 97 10.72 11.95 0.83
CA ASN A 97 10.92 10.51 0.62
C ASN A 97 10.56 9.74 1.90
N ILE A 98 10.75 8.41 1.89
CA ILE A 98 10.43 7.54 3.04
C ILE A 98 11.27 7.89 4.27
N ALA A 99 12.55 8.22 4.09
CA ALA A 99 13.44 8.55 5.20
C ALA A 99 12.99 9.85 5.93
N ASP A 100 12.57 10.86 5.15
CA ASP A 100 12.03 12.11 5.70
C ASP A 100 10.76 11.87 6.53
N LEU A 101 9.89 10.97 6.07
CA LEU A 101 8.67 10.60 6.80
C LEU A 101 9.00 9.85 8.09
N LYS A 102 9.85 8.83 8.01
CA LYS A 102 10.24 8.02 9.18
C LYS A 102 10.95 8.85 10.26
N SER A 103 11.70 9.89 9.87
CA SER A 103 12.42 10.75 10.82
C SER A 103 11.51 11.64 11.69
N LYS A 104 10.22 11.77 11.35
CA LYS A 104 9.26 12.61 12.10
C LYS A 104 8.79 11.97 13.41
N TYR A 105 8.91 10.66 13.54
CA TYR A 105 8.41 9.88 14.68
C TYR A 105 9.45 8.87 15.15
N ALA A 106 9.23 8.30 16.34
CA ALA A 106 10.08 7.24 16.85
C ALA A 106 10.14 6.06 15.85
N PRO A 107 11.32 5.45 15.67
CA PRO A 107 11.45 4.28 14.82
C PRO A 107 10.49 3.17 15.24
N ALA A 108 9.79 2.56 14.30
CA ALA A 108 8.99 1.38 14.57
C ALA A 108 9.91 0.20 14.97
N PRO A 109 9.51 -0.64 15.94
CA PRO A 109 10.38 -1.70 16.48
C PRO A 109 10.93 -2.66 15.41
N GLY A 110 10.13 -2.98 14.40
CA GLY A 110 10.53 -3.87 13.29
C GLY A 110 11.67 -3.32 12.42
N SER A 111 11.96 -2.02 12.52
CA SER A 111 13.10 -1.42 11.79
C SER A 111 14.46 -2.01 12.20
N ALA A 112 14.58 -2.54 13.41
CA ALA A 112 15.79 -3.18 13.91
C ALA A 112 16.06 -4.55 13.24
N HIS A 113 15.05 -5.15 12.64
CA HIS A 113 15.10 -6.46 11.99
C HIS A 113 15.19 -6.38 10.45
N VAL A 114 15.31 -5.17 9.91
CA VAL A 114 15.56 -4.95 8.48
C VAL A 114 17.05 -5.04 8.23
N GLN A 115 17.45 -6.05 7.45
CA GLN A 115 18.86 -6.35 7.19
C GLN A 115 19.24 -5.96 5.76
N PRO A 116 20.33 -5.20 5.55
CA PRO A 116 20.88 -4.95 4.22
C PRO A 116 21.76 -6.10 3.74
N ASP A 117 21.79 -6.30 2.41
CA ASP A 117 22.78 -7.13 1.75
C ASP A 117 23.89 -6.29 1.09
N ASP A 118 24.90 -6.99 0.51
CA ASP A 118 26.07 -6.36 -0.13
C ASP A 118 25.70 -5.61 -1.45
N GLN A 119 24.50 -5.82 -1.98
CA GLN A 119 24.00 -5.18 -3.20
C GLN A 119 23.07 -4.00 -2.91
N GLY A 120 22.84 -3.71 -1.63
CA GLY A 120 21.99 -2.60 -1.16
C GLY A 120 20.49 -2.90 -1.17
N TYR A 121 20.11 -4.18 -1.27
CA TYR A 121 18.75 -4.61 -0.98
C TYR A 121 18.58 -4.85 0.51
N VAL A 122 17.36 -4.73 0.98
CA VAL A 122 16.99 -5.00 2.37
C VAL A 122 15.86 -6.02 2.42
N TRP A 123 15.82 -6.78 3.50
CA TRP A 123 14.76 -7.71 3.84
C TRP A 123 14.54 -7.76 5.35
N ILE A 124 13.44 -8.35 5.79
CA ILE A 124 13.19 -8.58 7.21
C ILE A 124 13.75 -9.97 7.57
N GLU A 125 14.46 -10.08 8.70
CA GLU A 125 14.88 -11.35 9.25
C GLU A 125 13.71 -12.34 9.30
N ARG A 126 13.87 -13.53 8.67
CA ARG A 126 12.77 -14.51 8.56
C ARG A 126 12.17 -14.93 9.89
N THR A 127 12.99 -15.00 10.95
CA THR A 127 12.55 -15.34 12.30
C THR A 127 11.78 -14.22 12.98
N ALA A 128 12.05 -12.97 12.65
CA ALA A 128 11.38 -11.78 13.17
C ALA A 128 10.12 -11.41 12.37
N PHE A 129 10.05 -11.80 11.09
CA PHE A 129 8.94 -11.44 10.19
C PHE A 129 7.55 -11.75 10.77
N PRO A 130 7.27 -12.94 11.34
CA PRO A 130 5.95 -13.24 11.90
C PRO A 130 5.54 -12.27 13.00
N GLU A 131 6.44 -11.88 13.88
CA GLU A 131 6.15 -10.97 14.99
C GLU A 131 5.97 -9.52 14.51
N PHE A 132 6.93 -9.01 13.73
CA PHE A 132 7.00 -7.57 13.44
C PHE A 132 6.20 -7.16 12.20
N PHE A 133 6.03 -8.05 11.22
CA PHE A 133 5.28 -7.74 9.99
C PHE A 133 3.85 -8.27 10.04
N ALA A 134 3.63 -9.47 10.59
CA ALA A 134 2.39 -10.23 10.47
C ALA A 134 1.90 -10.77 11.83
N GLY A 135 2.00 -9.97 12.91
CA GLY A 135 1.78 -10.39 14.29
C GLY A 135 0.35 -10.82 14.64
N ASP A 136 -0.62 -10.58 13.78
CA ASP A 136 -2.02 -11.01 13.91
C ASP A 136 -2.46 -11.99 12.80
N VAL A 137 -1.50 -12.50 12.03
CA VAL A 137 -1.71 -13.56 11.03
C VAL A 137 -1.37 -14.92 11.67
N ASP A 138 -2.03 -16.00 11.21
CA ASP A 138 -1.66 -17.34 11.60
C ASP A 138 -0.14 -17.58 11.42
N LEU A 139 0.51 -18.19 12.42
CA LEU A 139 1.97 -18.32 12.43
C LEU A 139 2.51 -19.10 11.23
N GLN A 140 1.81 -20.15 10.78
CA GLN A 140 2.24 -20.92 9.61
C GLN A 140 2.14 -20.08 8.34
N GLU A 141 1.08 -19.32 8.16
CA GLU A 141 0.91 -18.39 7.05
C GLU A 141 1.97 -17.26 7.09
N ALA A 142 2.22 -16.67 8.26
CA ALA A 142 3.26 -15.65 8.44
C ALA A 142 4.66 -16.18 8.11
N ARG A 143 4.96 -17.45 8.40
CA ARG A 143 6.21 -18.11 7.98
C ARG A 143 6.30 -18.32 6.47
N VAL A 144 5.19 -18.63 5.81
CA VAL A 144 5.13 -18.68 4.34
C VAL A 144 5.38 -17.31 3.75
N MET A 145 4.74 -16.28 4.29
CA MET A 145 4.99 -14.88 3.87
C MET A 145 6.47 -14.50 4.03
N ALA A 146 7.10 -14.84 5.14
CA ALA A 146 8.53 -14.64 5.37
C ALA A 146 9.44 -15.39 4.36
N ALA A 147 8.99 -16.53 3.85
CA ALA A 147 9.75 -17.32 2.90
C ALA A 147 9.68 -16.75 1.46
N VAL A 148 8.55 -16.13 1.10
CA VAL A 148 8.32 -15.57 -0.24
C VAL A 148 8.59 -14.06 -0.30
N GLN A 149 8.99 -13.41 0.80
CA GLN A 149 9.31 -12.00 0.78
C GLN A 149 10.36 -11.67 -0.29
N MET A 150 10.14 -10.61 -1.00
CA MET A 150 11.08 -10.12 -2.00
C MET A 150 12.04 -9.09 -1.40
N PRO A 151 13.36 -9.19 -1.69
CA PRO A 151 14.32 -8.14 -1.35
C PRO A 151 13.90 -6.81 -1.97
N TRP A 152 14.07 -5.72 -1.23
CA TRP A 152 13.64 -4.40 -1.64
C TRP A 152 14.82 -3.43 -1.67
N LYS A 153 14.95 -2.69 -2.75
CA LYS A 153 15.91 -1.58 -2.85
C LYS A 153 15.23 -0.28 -2.42
N VAL A 154 15.62 0.22 -1.25
CA VAL A 154 15.00 1.40 -0.66
C VAL A 154 15.20 2.62 -1.58
N PRO A 155 14.13 3.25 -2.11
CA PRO A 155 14.30 4.40 -2.98
C PRO A 155 14.73 5.64 -2.19
N ALA A 156 15.75 6.33 -2.70
CA ALA A 156 16.24 7.60 -2.15
C ALA A 156 15.56 8.82 -2.80
N GLY A 157 14.87 8.62 -3.93
CA GLY A 157 14.24 9.68 -4.72
C GLY A 157 13.12 10.39 -3.94
N ARG A 158 12.94 11.69 -4.23
CA ARG A 158 11.89 12.52 -3.63
C ARG A 158 10.69 12.65 -4.55
N ILE A 159 9.48 12.71 -3.99
CA ILE A 159 8.25 12.85 -4.77
C ILE A 159 8.14 14.27 -5.31
N SER A 160 7.84 14.41 -6.61
CA SER A 160 7.68 15.73 -7.25
C SER A 160 6.23 16.20 -7.30
N ASN A 161 5.29 15.28 -7.57
CA ASN A 161 3.87 15.60 -7.76
C ASN A 161 2.99 14.52 -7.11
N PRO A 162 2.64 14.67 -5.82
CA PRO A 162 1.85 13.67 -5.12
C PRO A 162 0.38 13.69 -5.58
N ALA A 163 -0.11 12.57 -6.11
CA ALA A 163 -1.44 12.44 -6.70
C ALA A 163 -2.59 12.69 -5.70
N TRP A 164 -2.38 12.45 -4.41
CA TRP A 164 -3.38 12.70 -3.37
C TRP A 164 -3.77 14.18 -3.23
N ARG A 165 -2.98 15.11 -3.77
CA ARG A 165 -3.35 16.54 -3.82
C ARG A 165 -4.53 16.83 -4.76
N SER A 166 -4.77 15.96 -5.74
CA SER A 166 -5.81 16.12 -6.75
C SER A 166 -6.82 14.95 -6.78
N ARG A 167 -6.52 13.84 -6.12
CA ARG A 167 -7.39 12.67 -6.09
C ARG A 167 -8.01 12.47 -4.71
N PRO A 168 -9.29 12.08 -4.63
CA PRO A 168 -9.88 11.67 -3.36
C PRO A 168 -9.14 10.45 -2.80
N SER A 169 -8.92 10.45 -1.49
CA SER A 169 -8.09 9.45 -0.83
C SER A 169 -8.79 8.81 0.36
N TRP A 170 -8.50 7.54 0.57
CA TRP A 170 -8.92 6.72 1.71
C TRP A 170 -7.67 6.16 2.37
N TYR A 171 -7.74 5.95 3.67
CA TYR A 171 -6.59 5.44 4.42
C TYR A 171 -7.04 4.46 5.51
N GLN A 172 -6.39 3.29 5.55
CA GLN A 172 -6.51 2.37 6.68
C GLN A 172 -5.25 2.46 7.53
N VAL A 173 -5.43 2.75 8.83
CA VAL A 173 -4.36 2.78 9.84
C VAL A 173 -4.34 1.45 10.59
N SER A 174 -3.16 0.82 10.68
CA SER A 174 -2.91 -0.37 11.50
C SER A 174 -2.37 0.04 12.86
N GLU A 175 -3.18 -0.10 13.92
CA GLU A 175 -2.86 0.41 15.26
C GLU A 175 -1.78 -0.41 15.99
N ARG A 176 -1.52 -1.65 15.55
CA ARG A 176 -0.43 -2.50 16.07
C ARG A 176 0.70 -2.70 15.06
N ASP A 177 0.87 -1.76 14.15
CA ASP A 177 1.92 -1.83 13.14
C ASP A 177 3.31 -1.58 13.76
N LEU A 178 4.18 -2.59 13.64
CA LEU A 178 5.57 -2.54 14.12
C LEU A 178 6.58 -2.24 12.99
N ILE A 179 6.12 -1.96 11.76
CA ILE A 179 6.94 -1.60 10.57
C ILE A 179 6.81 -0.12 10.23
N ILE A 180 5.59 0.43 10.25
CA ILE A 180 5.33 1.85 10.10
C ILE A 180 4.62 2.34 11.37
N ASN A 181 5.26 3.23 12.13
CA ASN A 181 4.70 3.77 13.36
C ASN A 181 3.25 4.26 13.14
N PRO A 182 2.26 3.80 13.94
CA PRO A 182 0.86 4.21 13.80
C PRO A 182 0.63 5.73 13.88
N GLU A 183 1.40 6.45 14.70
CA GLU A 183 1.31 7.92 14.77
C GLU A 183 1.72 8.57 13.44
N LEU A 184 2.71 8.01 12.74
CA LEU A 184 3.08 8.45 11.39
C LEU A 184 1.95 8.15 10.40
N GLN A 185 1.30 6.98 10.50
CA GLN A 185 0.15 6.64 9.63
C GLN A 185 -1.00 7.64 9.85
N HIS A 186 -1.36 7.93 11.10
CA HIS A 186 -2.37 8.95 11.44
C HIS A 186 -2.00 10.34 10.91
N PHE A 187 -0.74 10.74 11.06
CA PHE A 187 -0.25 12.00 10.51
C PHE A 187 -0.44 12.07 8.99
N MET A 188 -0.01 11.04 8.27
CA MET A 188 -0.15 10.99 6.80
C MET A 188 -1.62 10.97 6.37
N ALA A 189 -2.47 10.16 6.99
CA ALA A 189 -3.90 10.08 6.71
C ALA A 189 -4.59 11.44 6.87
N LYS A 190 -4.31 12.14 7.98
CA LYS A 190 -4.84 13.48 8.25
C LYS A 190 -4.34 14.50 7.24
N ARG A 191 -3.04 14.49 6.93
CA ARG A 191 -2.41 15.43 6.00
C ARG A 191 -3.01 15.36 4.60
N ILE A 192 -3.24 14.15 4.09
CA ILE A 192 -3.80 13.94 2.76
C ILE A 192 -5.34 14.12 2.71
N GLY A 193 -5.98 14.43 3.84
CA GLY A 193 -7.44 14.59 3.92
C GLY A 193 -8.21 13.31 3.62
N ALA A 194 -7.65 12.14 3.94
CA ALA A 194 -8.24 10.86 3.62
C ALA A 194 -9.47 10.55 4.51
N LYS A 195 -10.47 9.88 3.93
CA LYS A 195 -11.45 9.15 4.74
C LYS A 195 -10.73 7.98 5.41
N THR A 196 -10.61 8.04 6.74
CA THR A 196 -9.76 7.14 7.51
C THR A 196 -10.55 6.12 8.29
N VAL A 197 -10.07 4.88 8.32
CA VAL A 197 -10.50 3.80 9.23
C VAL A 197 -9.27 3.29 9.98
N SER A 198 -9.44 2.98 11.27
CA SER A 198 -8.40 2.34 12.10
C SER A 198 -8.78 0.90 12.39
N LEU A 199 -7.80 0.00 12.32
CA LEU A 199 -7.96 -1.41 12.65
C LEU A 199 -6.94 -1.82 13.71
N ASP A 200 -7.33 -2.65 14.64
CA ASP A 200 -6.44 -3.30 15.61
C ASP A 200 -5.65 -4.41 14.92
N ALA A 201 -4.84 -4.03 13.94
CA ALA A 201 -4.13 -4.91 13.03
C ALA A 201 -2.61 -4.68 13.06
N SER A 202 -1.85 -5.71 12.68
CA SER A 202 -0.42 -5.61 12.34
C SER A 202 -0.21 -4.92 11.00
N HIS A 203 1.04 -4.88 10.52
CA HIS A 203 1.36 -4.35 9.19
C HIS A 203 0.69 -5.14 8.05
N ALA A 204 0.41 -6.43 8.25
CA ALA A 204 -0.21 -7.32 7.27
C ALA A 204 -1.76 -7.26 7.28
N SER A 205 -2.37 -6.10 7.50
CA SER A 205 -3.82 -5.94 7.65
C SER A 205 -4.65 -6.47 6.47
N ALA A 206 -4.12 -6.46 5.25
CA ALA A 206 -4.79 -7.03 4.08
C ALA A 206 -4.96 -8.57 4.18
N VAL A 207 -4.11 -9.23 4.97
CA VAL A 207 -4.17 -10.67 5.23
C VAL A 207 -5.05 -10.99 6.44
N SER A 208 -4.88 -10.25 7.54
CA SER A 208 -5.59 -10.50 8.81
C SER A 208 -7.01 -9.93 8.83
N HIS A 209 -7.25 -8.78 8.17
CA HIS A 209 -8.53 -8.04 8.13
C HIS A 209 -9.03 -7.80 6.69
N PRO A 210 -9.08 -8.85 5.84
CA PRO A 210 -9.37 -8.68 4.41
C PRO A 210 -10.76 -8.11 4.11
N ARG A 211 -11.75 -8.32 5.00
CA ARG A 211 -13.11 -7.82 4.82
C ARG A 211 -13.16 -6.30 4.98
N GLU A 212 -12.56 -5.79 6.03
CA GLU A 212 -12.51 -4.36 6.33
C GLU A 212 -11.72 -3.61 5.25
N ILE A 213 -10.64 -4.22 4.72
CA ILE A 213 -9.88 -3.66 3.60
C ILE A 213 -10.72 -3.66 2.32
N ALA A 214 -11.41 -4.76 2.01
CA ALA A 214 -12.30 -4.84 0.83
C ALA A 214 -13.44 -3.81 0.94
N ASP A 215 -14.04 -3.64 2.12
CA ASP A 215 -15.11 -2.67 2.36
C ASP A 215 -14.62 -1.23 2.13
N LEU A 216 -13.42 -0.88 2.60
CA LEU A 216 -12.81 0.43 2.35
C LEU A 216 -12.57 0.67 0.85
N ILE A 217 -12.08 -0.34 0.12
CA ILE A 217 -11.87 -0.25 -1.33
C ILE A 217 -13.22 -0.08 -2.07
N MET A 218 -14.25 -0.81 -1.67
CA MET A 218 -15.60 -0.69 -2.25
C MET A 218 -16.22 0.69 -1.95
N ASP A 219 -16.03 1.22 -0.75
CA ASP A 219 -16.45 2.59 -0.42
C ASP A 219 -15.75 3.61 -1.33
N ALA A 220 -14.45 3.46 -1.55
CA ALA A 220 -13.71 4.31 -2.48
C ALA A 220 -14.28 4.24 -3.90
N ALA A 221 -14.53 3.04 -4.41
CA ALA A 221 -15.06 2.81 -5.75
C ALA A 221 -16.46 3.43 -5.95
N ASN A 222 -17.30 3.37 -4.93
CA ASN A 222 -18.64 3.95 -4.96
C ASN A 222 -18.59 5.49 -4.87
N SER A 223 -17.81 6.02 -3.92
CA SER A 223 -17.76 7.46 -3.64
C SER A 223 -17.05 8.25 -4.75
N ALA A 224 -15.98 7.69 -5.35
CA ALA A 224 -15.30 8.33 -6.47
C ALA A 224 -16.16 8.36 -7.74
N ALA A 225 -17.02 7.36 -7.97
CA ALA A 225 -17.93 7.35 -9.09
C ALA A 225 -18.94 8.52 -9.07
N LEU A 226 -19.41 8.90 -7.88
CA LEU A 226 -20.35 10.02 -7.72
C LEU A 226 -19.72 11.37 -8.13
N LYS A 227 -18.41 11.55 -7.88
CA LYS A 227 -17.68 12.78 -8.28
C LYS A 227 -17.44 12.86 -9.78
N VAL A 228 -17.18 11.72 -10.44
CA VAL A 228 -17.00 11.67 -11.91
C VAL A 228 -18.31 11.97 -12.64
N SER A 229 -19.47 11.60 -12.09
CA SER A 229 -20.78 11.85 -12.70
C SER A 229 -21.29 13.30 -12.49
N ALA A 230 -20.66 14.07 -11.60
CA ALA A 230 -21.04 15.43 -11.25
C ALA A 230 -20.14 16.51 -11.91
N ALA A 231 -19.09 16.10 -12.62
CA ALA A 231 -18.15 16.95 -13.36
C ALA A 231 -18.39 16.87 -14.87
#